data_5a5e37c8af843623d6094f41e7bd6793
#
_entry.id   5a5e37c8af843623d6094f41e7bd6793
#
_cell.length_a   1.000
_cell.length_b   1.000
_cell.length_c   1.000
_cell.angle_alpha   90.00
_cell.angle_beta   90.00
_cell.angle_gamma   90.00
#
_symmetry.space_group_name_H-M   'P 1'
#
loop_
_entity.id
_entity.type
_entity.pdbx_description
1 polymer ?
#
loop_
_entity_poly.entity_id
_entity_poly.type
_entity_poly.pdbx_seq_one_letter_code
_entity_poly.pdbx_strand_id
1 'polypeptide(L)'
;FTGIGRRLEELGTINGITVIDDYANHPTAFKANLQAVKEKYPERRIWAVIEPHTFSRPKATLSDYPAAFRLAHQVIISKIFASRETDPGNFTGADIAAATPRARYIPEFSDIATYFKQHAQPGDVILVMGSGDSHKLSRQILSTL
;
A
#
# COMPACT_ATOMS: atom_id res chain seq x y z
N PHE A 1 1.15 -2.97 -24.56
CA PHE A 1 0.13 -3.11 -23.54
C PHE A 1 0.02 -1.81 -22.76
N THR A 2 -0.99 -1.06 -23.04
CA THR A 2 -1.03 0.33 -22.61
C THR A 2 -1.90 0.59 -21.39
N GLY A 3 -2.78 -0.30 -21.03
CA GLY A 3 -3.66 -0.10 -19.87
C GLY A 3 -3.00 -0.28 -18.52
N ILE A 4 -1.68 -0.26 -18.47
CA ILE A 4 -0.94 -0.65 -17.30
C ILE A 4 -0.09 0.46 -16.70
N GLY A 5 -0.50 1.71 -16.93
CA GLY A 5 0.21 2.85 -16.33
C GLY A 5 0.33 2.78 -14.83
N ARG A 6 -0.54 2.02 -14.14
CA ARG A 6 -0.48 1.86 -12.69
C ARG A 6 0.25 0.58 -12.26
N ARG A 7 1.09 0.01 -13.12
CA ARG A 7 1.81 -1.21 -12.78
C ARG A 7 3.25 -0.89 -12.43
N LEU A 8 3.55 -0.84 -11.13
CA LEU A 8 4.85 -0.42 -10.58
C LEU A 8 5.33 0.87 -11.23
N GLU A 9 4.42 1.82 -11.36
CA GLU A 9 4.71 3.10 -11.99
C GLU A 9 5.40 4.02 -10.99
N GLU A 10 6.63 4.45 -11.28
CA GLU A 10 7.30 5.44 -10.44
C GLU A 10 6.75 6.81 -10.77
N LEU A 11 6.05 7.40 -9.81
CA LEU A 11 5.43 8.71 -10.00
C LEU A 11 6.44 9.84 -9.86
N GLY A 12 7.45 9.67 -9.03
CA GLY A 12 8.47 10.70 -8.83
C GLY A 12 9.26 10.46 -7.57
N THR A 13 10.27 11.32 -7.38
CA THR A 13 11.12 11.31 -6.20
C THR A 13 11.20 12.73 -5.66
N ILE A 14 10.79 12.92 -4.42
CA ILE A 14 10.80 14.20 -3.72
C ILE A 14 11.60 14.03 -2.43
N ASN A 15 12.60 14.89 -2.24
CA ASN A 15 13.46 14.84 -1.05
C ASN A 15 14.10 13.46 -0.84
N GLY A 16 14.43 12.77 -1.94
CA GLY A 16 15.03 11.45 -1.89
C GLY A 16 14.07 10.32 -1.64
N ILE A 17 12.76 10.59 -1.58
CA ILE A 17 11.72 9.60 -1.32
C ILE A 17 11.00 9.30 -2.65
N THR A 18 11.00 8.04 -3.06
CA THR A 18 10.40 7.60 -4.32
C THR A 18 9.03 7.01 -4.06
N VAL A 19 8.03 7.46 -4.82
CA VAL A 19 6.65 6.95 -4.72
C VAL A 19 6.34 6.13 -5.96
N ILE A 20 5.88 4.90 -5.75
CA ILE A 20 5.51 3.95 -6.80
C ILE A 20 4.04 3.59 -6.62
N ASP A 21 3.29 3.56 -7.71
CA ASP A 21 1.87 3.22 -7.73
C ASP A 21 1.65 1.91 -8.47
N ASP A 22 0.75 1.07 -7.95
CA ASP A 22 0.40 -0.21 -8.59
C ASP A 22 -1.05 -0.56 -8.26
N TYR A 23 -1.72 -1.24 -9.19
CA TYR A 23 -3.13 -1.59 -9.02
C TYR A 23 -3.39 -2.94 -8.34
N ALA A 24 -2.36 -3.57 -7.81
CA ALA A 24 -2.49 -4.87 -7.13
C ALA A 24 -3.46 -4.80 -5.96
N ASN A 25 -4.25 -5.85 -5.78
CA ASN A 25 -5.22 -5.95 -4.68
C ASN A 25 -5.28 -7.35 -4.06
N HIS A 26 -4.29 -8.19 -4.29
CA HIS A 26 -4.26 -9.57 -3.80
C HIS A 26 -2.89 -9.88 -3.20
N PRO A 27 -2.81 -10.67 -2.11
CA PRO A 27 -1.53 -10.96 -1.44
C PRO A 27 -0.44 -11.53 -2.36
N THR A 28 -0.81 -12.36 -3.34
CA THR A 28 0.16 -12.89 -4.31
C THR A 28 0.82 -11.75 -5.08
N ALA A 29 0.02 -10.77 -5.52
CA ALA A 29 0.55 -9.62 -6.25
C ALA A 29 1.35 -8.68 -5.34
N PHE A 30 0.91 -8.49 -4.09
CA PHE A 30 1.66 -7.69 -3.12
C PHE A 30 3.06 -8.26 -2.93
N LYS A 31 3.15 -9.58 -2.75
CA LYS A 31 4.42 -10.26 -2.55
C LYS A 31 5.33 -10.12 -3.77
N ALA A 32 4.79 -10.34 -4.96
CA ALA A 32 5.56 -10.22 -6.20
C ALA A 32 6.07 -8.80 -6.42
N ASN A 33 5.23 -7.80 -6.14
CA ASN A 33 5.60 -6.40 -6.32
C ASN A 33 6.67 -5.96 -5.32
N LEU A 34 6.55 -6.38 -4.07
CA LEU A 34 7.57 -6.08 -3.06
C LEU A 34 8.90 -6.72 -3.43
N GLN A 35 8.88 -7.95 -3.94
CA GLN A 35 10.08 -8.62 -4.41
C GLN A 35 10.73 -7.82 -5.54
N ALA A 36 9.94 -7.39 -6.53
CA ALA A 36 10.44 -6.62 -7.66
C ALA A 36 11.05 -5.29 -7.24
N VAL A 37 10.37 -4.57 -6.33
CA VAL A 37 10.86 -3.29 -5.83
C VAL A 37 12.12 -3.49 -5.00
N LYS A 38 12.19 -4.55 -4.19
CA LYS A 38 13.38 -4.86 -3.39
C LYS A 38 14.58 -5.20 -4.27
N GLU A 39 14.35 -5.89 -5.39
CA GLU A 39 15.42 -6.19 -6.33
C GLU A 39 15.95 -4.93 -7.02
N LYS A 40 15.07 -3.98 -7.31
CA LYS A 40 15.46 -2.71 -7.93
C LYS A 40 16.17 -1.79 -6.93
N TYR A 41 15.74 -1.80 -5.68
CA TYR A 41 16.24 -0.91 -4.62
C TYR A 41 16.68 -1.71 -3.40
N PRO A 42 17.74 -2.53 -3.50
CA PRO A 42 18.08 -3.48 -2.43
C PRO A 42 18.53 -2.81 -1.13
N GLU A 43 19.02 -1.58 -1.20
CA GLU A 43 19.56 -0.88 -0.03
C GLU A 43 18.54 0.08 0.60
N ARG A 44 17.32 0.19 0.04
CA ARG A 44 16.34 1.17 0.51
C ARG A 44 15.27 0.50 1.36
N ARG A 45 14.74 1.28 2.31
CA ARG A 45 13.57 0.85 3.07
C ARG A 45 12.33 0.97 2.20
N ILE A 46 11.52 -0.08 2.15
CA ILE A 46 10.30 -0.09 1.35
C ILE A 46 9.10 -0.07 2.28
N TRP A 47 8.29 0.96 2.17
CA TRP A 47 6.99 1.04 2.83
C TRP A 47 5.94 0.48 1.87
N ALA A 48 5.09 -0.42 2.36
CA ALA A 48 3.94 -0.88 1.59
C ALA A 48 2.71 -0.15 2.10
N VAL A 49 1.92 0.40 1.17
CA VAL A 49 0.66 1.06 1.50
C VAL A 49 -0.41 0.36 0.68
N ILE A 50 -1.45 -0.15 1.34
CA ILE A 50 -2.53 -0.81 0.62
C ILE A 50 -3.87 -0.18 0.94
N GLU A 51 -4.68 -0.04 -0.10
CA GLU A 51 -6.10 0.21 0.00
C GLU A 51 -6.78 -1.13 -0.24
N PRO A 52 -7.28 -1.81 0.81
CA PRO A 52 -7.90 -3.12 0.60
C PRO A 52 -9.11 -2.98 -0.29
N HIS A 53 -9.30 -3.93 -1.18
CA HIS A 53 -10.40 -3.91 -2.15
C HIS A 53 -11.45 -4.92 -1.74
N THR A 54 -12.67 -4.43 -1.46
CA THR A 54 -13.79 -5.16 -0.90
C THR A 54 -13.52 -5.68 0.51
N PHE A 55 -14.55 -6.19 1.18
CA PHE A 55 -14.42 -6.75 2.53
C PHE A 55 -14.16 -8.25 2.46
N SER A 56 -14.79 -8.95 1.53
CA SER A 56 -14.71 -10.41 1.42
C SER A 56 -13.31 -10.89 1.01
N ARG A 57 -12.65 -10.20 0.08
CA ARG A 57 -11.35 -10.64 -0.42
C ARG A 57 -10.25 -10.63 0.64
N PRO A 58 -10.00 -9.50 1.33
CA PRO A 58 -8.96 -9.50 2.36
C PRO A 58 -9.31 -10.42 3.52
N LYS A 59 -10.59 -10.56 3.85
CA LYS A 59 -11.00 -11.47 4.91
C LYS A 59 -10.68 -12.92 4.55
N ALA A 60 -10.94 -13.31 3.31
CA ALA A 60 -10.68 -14.68 2.83
C ALA A 60 -9.18 -14.99 2.72
N THR A 61 -8.35 -13.98 2.49
CA THR A 61 -6.91 -14.16 2.28
C THR A 61 -6.06 -13.64 3.44
N LEU A 62 -6.68 -13.37 4.59
CA LEU A 62 -6.03 -12.70 5.70
C LEU A 62 -4.78 -13.45 6.18
N SER A 63 -4.80 -14.77 6.17
CA SER A 63 -3.66 -15.59 6.60
C SER A 63 -2.44 -15.47 5.68
N ASP A 64 -2.60 -14.94 4.48
CA ASP A 64 -1.49 -14.75 3.53
C ASP A 64 -0.76 -13.42 3.72
N TYR A 65 -1.31 -12.50 4.50
CA TYR A 65 -0.76 -11.16 4.65
C TYR A 65 0.62 -11.15 5.31
N PRO A 66 0.89 -11.91 6.38
CA PRO A 66 2.22 -11.88 6.98
C PRO A 66 3.34 -12.22 5.99
N ALA A 67 3.16 -13.27 5.19
CA ALA A 67 4.18 -13.66 4.20
C ALA A 67 4.26 -12.65 3.05
N ALA A 68 3.11 -12.10 2.64
CA ALA A 68 3.07 -11.17 1.51
C ALA A 68 3.88 -9.90 1.78
N PHE A 69 3.91 -9.44 3.03
CA PHE A 69 4.58 -8.17 3.38
C PHE A 69 5.92 -8.36 4.10
N ARG A 70 6.48 -9.54 4.02
CA ARG A 70 7.73 -9.84 4.73
C ARG A 70 8.88 -8.88 4.35
N LEU A 71 8.93 -8.43 3.11
CA LEU A 71 9.99 -7.55 2.62
C LEU A 71 9.73 -6.07 2.90
N ALA A 72 8.56 -5.72 3.40
CA ALA A 72 8.26 -4.33 3.73
C ALA A 72 8.86 -3.93 5.07
N HIS A 73 9.43 -2.72 5.13
CA HIS A 73 9.88 -2.13 6.38
C HIS A 73 8.69 -1.91 7.32
N GLN A 74 7.63 -1.32 6.79
CA GLN A 74 6.34 -1.13 7.48
C GLN A 74 5.22 -1.18 6.48
N VAL A 75 4.01 -1.47 6.96
CA VAL A 75 2.81 -1.58 6.13
C VAL A 75 1.78 -0.57 6.66
N ILE A 76 1.23 0.23 5.76
CA ILE A 76 0.13 1.15 6.09
C ILE A 76 -1.12 0.64 5.38
N ILE A 77 -2.20 0.51 6.13
CA ILE A 77 -3.47 -0.01 5.62
C ILE A 77 -4.52 1.08 5.76
N SER A 78 -5.12 1.48 4.64
CA SER A 78 -6.20 2.45 4.62
C SER A 78 -7.54 1.79 4.92
N LYS A 79 -8.60 2.59 4.96
CA LYS A 79 -9.94 2.02 5.01
C LYS A 79 -10.21 1.24 3.74
N ILE A 80 -11.10 0.25 3.85
CA ILE A 80 -11.44 -0.65 2.75
C ILE A 80 -12.24 0.11 1.68
N PHE A 81 -11.86 -0.10 0.42
CA PHE A 81 -12.65 0.37 -0.72
C PHE A 81 -13.76 -0.65 -0.97
N ALA A 82 -15.00 -0.28 -0.63
CA ALA A 82 -16.10 -1.24 -0.63
C ALA A 82 -16.46 -1.76 -2.02
N SER A 83 -16.22 -0.95 -3.07
CA SER A 83 -16.62 -1.30 -4.44
C SER A 83 -18.13 -1.58 -4.48
N ARG A 84 -18.54 -2.79 -4.84
CA ARG A 84 -19.95 -3.17 -4.92
C ARG A 84 -20.47 -3.86 -3.67
N GLU A 85 -19.62 -4.05 -2.67
CA GLU A 85 -20.02 -4.72 -1.45
C GLU A 85 -20.64 -3.73 -0.46
N THR A 86 -21.53 -4.25 0.37
CA THR A 86 -22.04 -3.52 1.51
C THR A 86 -21.13 -3.77 2.70
N ASP A 87 -20.82 -2.73 3.46
CA ASP A 87 -20.00 -2.86 4.68
C ASP A 87 -20.70 -3.79 5.66
N PRO A 88 -20.08 -4.91 6.05
CA PRO A 88 -20.69 -5.86 7.00
C PRO A 88 -20.74 -5.31 8.43
N GLY A 89 -20.01 -4.23 8.72
CA GLY A 89 -20.00 -3.60 10.04
C GLY A 89 -19.11 -4.28 11.07
N ASN A 90 -18.43 -5.38 10.72
CA ASN A 90 -17.61 -6.14 11.66
C ASN A 90 -16.22 -6.46 11.14
N PHE A 91 -15.79 -5.82 10.05
CA PHE A 91 -14.48 -6.03 9.46
C PHE A 91 -13.98 -4.72 8.85
N THR A 92 -12.80 -4.28 9.25
CA THR A 92 -12.20 -3.04 8.75
C THR A 92 -10.72 -3.26 8.44
N GLY A 93 -10.08 -2.24 7.91
CA GLY A 93 -8.62 -2.26 7.74
C GLY A 93 -7.85 -2.47 9.03
N ALA A 94 -8.46 -2.14 10.19
CA ALA A 94 -7.85 -2.40 11.48
C ALA A 94 -7.65 -3.90 11.72
N ASP A 95 -8.60 -4.72 11.28
CA ASP A 95 -8.48 -6.18 11.40
C ASP A 95 -7.35 -6.71 10.52
N ILE A 96 -7.19 -6.13 9.35
CA ILE A 96 -6.09 -6.50 8.45
C ILE A 96 -4.75 -6.11 9.09
N ALA A 97 -4.67 -4.92 9.65
CA ALA A 97 -3.45 -4.45 10.31
C ALA A 97 -3.10 -5.33 11.50
N ALA A 98 -4.10 -5.75 12.28
CA ALA A 98 -3.87 -6.63 13.43
C ALA A 98 -3.31 -7.98 13.02
N ALA A 99 -3.63 -8.45 11.82
CA ALA A 99 -3.14 -9.73 11.30
C ALA A 99 -1.81 -9.63 10.56
N THR A 100 -1.29 -8.42 10.37
CA THR A 100 -0.11 -8.17 9.54
C THR A 100 1.02 -7.58 10.40
N PRO A 101 2.16 -8.27 10.51
CA PRO A 101 3.29 -7.72 11.28
C PRO A 101 3.74 -6.37 10.74
N ARG A 102 4.08 -5.46 11.64
CA ARG A 102 4.58 -4.12 11.33
C ARG A 102 3.56 -3.27 10.57
N ALA A 103 2.26 -3.57 10.68
CA ALA A 103 1.22 -2.84 10.00
C ALA A 103 0.55 -1.83 10.93
N ARG A 104 0.09 -0.73 10.33
CA ARG A 104 -0.63 0.34 11.01
C ARG A 104 -1.86 0.68 10.20
N TYR A 105 -2.99 0.82 10.87
CA TYR A 105 -4.24 1.23 10.23
C TYR A 105 -4.35 2.75 10.29
N ILE A 106 -4.37 3.38 9.13
CA ILE A 106 -4.62 4.82 8.98
C ILE A 106 -5.71 4.95 7.92
N PRO A 107 -6.97 5.11 8.31
CA PRO A 107 -8.07 5.01 7.35
C PRO A 107 -8.09 6.10 6.28
N GLU A 108 -7.77 7.35 6.62
CA GLU A 108 -7.93 8.46 5.69
C GLU A 108 -6.65 8.76 4.91
N PHE A 109 -6.80 9.02 3.61
CA PHE A 109 -5.66 9.28 2.72
C PHE A 109 -4.86 10.51 3.15
N SER A 110 -5.53 11.56 3.59
CA SER A 110 -4.83 12.77 4.05
C SER A 110 -3.94 12.48 5.26
N ASP A 111 -4.40 11.60 6.15
CA ASP A 111 -3.63 11.23 7.33
C ASP A 111 -2.44 10.35 6.96
N ILE A 112 -2.59 9.50 5.94
CA ILE A 112 -1.48 8.71 5.42
C ILE A 112 -0.42 9.63 4.83
N ALA A 113 -0.83 10.60 4.02
CA ALA A 113 0.11 11.55 3.43
C ALA A 113 0.86 12.34 4.52
N THR A 114 0.15 12.80 5.55
CA THR A 114 0.76 13.49 6.68
C THR A 114 1.74 12.58 7.44
N TYR A 115 1.37 11.31 7.61
CA TYR A 115 2.24 10.34 8.28
C TYR A 115 3.57 10.21 7.54
N PHE A 116 3.55 10.11 6.22
CA PHE A 116 4.79 10.00 5.45
C PHE A 116 5.59 11.29 5.45
N LYS A 117 4.92 12.45 5.45
CA LYS A 117 5.61 13.73 5.59
C LYS A 117 6.44 13.77 6.88
N GLN A 118 5.94 13.15 7.94
CA GLN A 118 6.60 13.15 9.25
C GLN A 118 7.62 12.02 9.43
N HIS A 119 7.44 10.89 8.76
CA HIS A 119 8.21 9.67 9.07
C HIS A 119 9.09 9.15 7.93
N ALA A 120 8.78 9.46 6.68
CA ALA A 120 9.60 8.99 5.58
C ALA A 120 10.94 9.74 5.56
N GLN A 121 11.99 9.04 5.16
CA GLN A 121 13.35 9.56 5.16
C GLN A 121 13.94 9.47 3.75
N PRO A 122 14.91 10.33 3.41
CA PRO A 122 15.60 10.22 2.13
C PRO A 122 16.12 8.79 1.91
N GLY A 123 15.88 8.26 0.72
CA GLY A 123 16.20 6.89 0.38
C GLY A 123 15.02 5.93 0.49
N ASP A 124 13.96 6.31 1.18
CA ASP A 124 12.78 5.44 1.31
C ASP A 124 12.03 5.31 -0.01
N VAL A 125 11.42 4.14 -0.21
CA VAL A 125 10.51 3.88 -1.31
C VAL A 125 9.13 3.62 -0.70
N ILE A 126 8.11 4.28 -1.25
CA ILE A 126 6.73 4.10 -0.82
C ILE A 126 5.98 3.44 -1.98
N LEU A 127 5.59 2.19 -1.78
CA LEU A 127 4.85 1.41 -2.78
C LEU A 127 3.38 1.39 -2.38
N VAL A 128 2.55 2.07 -3.18
CA VAL A 128 1.12 2.19 -2.94
C VAL A 128 0.39 1.23 -3.86
N MET A 129 -0.43 0.34 -3.29
CA MET A 129 -1.12 -0.70 -4.05
C MET A 129 -2.60 -0.68 -3.78
N GLY A 130 -3.39 -0.80 -4.85
CA GLY A 130 -4.84 -0.86 -4.75
C GLY A 130 -5.49 -0.67 -6.11
N SER A 131 -6.71 -1.16 -6.25
CA SER A 131 -7.46 -1.08 -7.51
C SER A 131 -8.68 -0.14 -7.43
N GLY A 132 -8.85 0.56 -6.31
CA GLY A 132 -9.90 1.57 -6.15
C GLY A 132 -9.35 2.98 -6.33
N ASP A 133 -9.30 3.75 -5.24
CA ASP A 133 -8.87 5.14 -5.25
C ASP A 133 -7.40 5.35 -4.88
N SER A 134 -6.64 4.27 -4.72
CA SER A 134 -5.25 4.37 -4.26
C SER A 134 -4.36 5.21 -5.19
N HIS A 135 -4.72 5.34 -6.47
CA HIS A 135 -3.98 6.22 -7.39
C HIS A 135 -4.06 7.69 -6.96
N LYS A 136 -5.14 8.08 -6.28
CA LYS A 136 -5.26 9.43 -5.71
C LYS A 136 -4.37 9.56 -4.48
N LEU A 137 -4.29 8.49 -3.69
CA LEU A 137 -3.43 8.45 -2.50
C LEU A 137 -1.96 8.60 -2.87
N SER A 138 -1.50 7.85 -3.87
CA SER A 138 -0.09 7.91 -4.27
C SER A 138 0.30 9.32 -4.72
N ARG A 139 -0.56 10.00 -5.47
CA ARG A 139 -0.31 11.38 -5.90
C ARG A 139 -0.38 12.35 -4.71
N GLN A 140 -1.28 12.13 -3.78
CA GLN A 140 -1.39 12.97 -2.59
C GLN A 140 -0.15 12.83 -1.71
N ILE A 141 0.37 11.62 -1.53
CA ILE A 141 1.61 11.41 -0.80
C ILE A 141 2.74 12.19 -1.47
N LEU A 142 2.90 12.02 -2.78
CA LEU A 142 3.99 12.68 -3.52
C LEU A 142 3.91 14.19 -3.39
N SER A 143 2.71 14.77 -3.53
CA SER A 143 2.54 16.21 -3.46
C SER A 143 2.74 16.78 -2.05
N THR A 144 2.61 15.95 -1.03
CA THR A 144 2.78 16.36 0.36
C THR A 144 4.25 16.31 0.80
N LEU A 145 5.04 15.46 0.17
CA LEU A 145 6.47 15.35 0.49
C LEU A 145 7.23 16.61 0.11
#